data_708f9e1d26945d67f6fb6aa3959beb9e
#
_entry.id   708f9e1d26945d67f6fb6aa3959beb9e
#
_cell.length_a   1.000
_cell.length_b   1.000
_cell.length_c   1.000
_cell.angle_alpha   90.00
_cell.angle_beta   90.00
_cell.angle_gamma   90.00
#
_symmetry.space_group_name_H-M   'P 1'
#
loop_
_entity.id
_entity.type
_entity.pdbx_description
1 polymer ?
#
loop_
_entity_poly.entity_id
_entity_poly.type
_entity_poly.pdbx_seq_one_letter_code
_entity_poly.pdbx_strand_id
1 'polypeptide(L)'
;MTGPIPVTIVSGTLGAGKTTLVNHVLANQQGYEVAVIVNDMGDVNVDAELVADRDEERGVVDLSNGCICCRLQDDLLTEAQRLADERDFDYLLVESSGISEPVPVARVFLEGTDESDVDPAEHFELDTMVTVLDSYGFWKEFDAGATLPAGADAGDDERPLSEVLVESVEFCDVLLLNKCDMVPGDTLDEIEAVVRELQPRAEVVRTTHSEIDPGRVLDTGRFDYAEVSRSQGWKRHAAGEGGHAHDGESAAEHHGVSSFVYRSERPFHPDRLAAWLDDPDPEVIRAKGFCHVAGSEDVLGVSQAGTAVQAGPLGAWDDDERETRLVFIGRELDERRLRAELDEALCADDESPVTYPFPL
;
A
#
# COMPACT_ATOMS: atom_id res chain seq x y z
N MET A 1 -30.94 -3.89 -10.03
CA MET A 1 -30.52 -2.52 -9.57
C MET A 1 -30.08 -1.76 -10.81
N THR A 2 -30.26 -0.42 -10.85
CA THR A 2 -30.05 0.40 -12.07
C THR A 2 -28.75 1.23 -11.99
N GLY A 3 -27.87 0.94 -11.06
CA GLY A 3 -26.56 1.59 -10.88
C GLY A 3 -25.41 0.60 -11.08
N PRO A 4 -24.17 1.10 -11.11
CA PRO A 4 -22.98 0.25 -11.14
C PRO A 4 -22.92 -0.65 -9.91
N ILE A 5 -22.29 -1.81 -10.05
CA ILE A 5 -22.12 -2.79 -8.98
C ILE A 5 -20.97 -2.30 -8.07
N PRO A 6 -21.20 -2.12 -6.77
CA PRO A 6 -20.13 -1.74 -5.86
C PRO A 6 -19.10 -2.87 -5.68
N VAL A 7 -17.82 -2.48 -5.62
CA VAL A 7 -16.68 -3.38 -5.52
C VAL A 7 -15.88 -3.10 -4.27
N THR A 8 -15.63 -4.12 -3.47
CA THR A 8 -14.61 -4.07 -2.41
C THR A 8 -13.39 -4.90 -2.81
N ILE A 9 -12.20 -4.30 -2.68
CA ILE A 9 -10.93 -5.00 -2.88
C ILE A 9 -10.31 -5.30 -1.52
N VAL A 10 -9.98 -6.58 -1.31
CA VAL A 10 -9.31 -7.06 -0.10
C VAL A 10 -7.86 -7.35 -0.41
N SER A 11 -6.95 -6.60 0.21
CA SER A 11 -5.49 -6.73 0.10
C SER A 11 -4.85 -7.12 1.43
N GLY A 12 -3.54 -7.32 1.43
CA GLY A 12 -2.75 -7.68 2.61
C GLY A 12 -1.79 -8.84 2.32
N THR A 13 -0.78 -9.02 3.15
CA THR A 13 0.28 -10.00 2.95
C THR A 13 -0.21 -11.45 3.05
N LEU A 14 0.62 -12.39 2.57
CA LEU A 14 0.29 -13.81 2.61
C LEU A 14 0.06 -14.28 4.05
N GLY A 15 -1.03 -15.01 4.27
CA GLY A 15 -1.38 -15.51 5.61
C GLY A 15 -1.97 -14.47 6.57
N ALA A 16 -2.20 -13.22 6.15
CA ALA A 16 -2.80 -12.17 6.99
C ALA A 16 -4.26 -12.48 7.38
N GLY A 17 -4.98 -13.28 6.59
CA GLY A 17 -6.36 -13.68 6.84
C GLY A 17 -7.38 -13.11 5.85
N LYS A 18 -6.95 -12.77 4.62
CA LYS A 18 -7.82 -12.27 3.55
C LYS A 18 -8.94 -13.25 3.22
N THR A 19 -8.59 -14.48 2.89
CA THR A 19 -9.56 -15.56 2.59
C THR A 19 -10.46 -15.86 3.78
N THR A 20 -9.95 -15.71 5.01
CA THR A 20 -10.78 -15.82 6.22
C THR A 20 -11.84 -14.72 6.27
N LEU A 21 -11.46 -13.47 5.93
CA LEU A 21 -12.40 -12.35 5.82
C LEU A 21 -13.46 -12.63 4.74
N VAL A 22 -13.03 -13.03 3.54
CA VAL A 22 -13.93 -13.35 2.42
C VAL A 22 -14.95 -14.42 2.84
N ASN A 23 -14.48 -15.51 3.43
CA ASN A 23 -15.36 -16.57 3.95
C ASN A 23 -16.31 -16.09 5.05
N HIS A 24 -15.84 -15.20 5.93
CA HIS A 24 -16.66 -14.61 6.98
C HIS A 24 -17.79 -13.74 6.38
N VAL A 25 -17.47 -12.91 5.38
CA VAL A 25 -18.45 -12.09 4.65
C VAL A 25 -19.46 -12.97 3.93
N LEU A 26 -19.02 -14.00 3.19
CA LEU A 26 -19.89 -14.94 2.50
C LEU A 26 -20.83 -15.72 3.44
N ALA A 27 -20.38 -16.00 4.66
CA ALA A 27 -21.21 -16.65 5.67
C ALA A 27 -22.25 -15.69 6.29
N ASN A 28 -22.04 -14.37 6.21
CA ASN A 28 -22.80 -13.33 6.89
C ASN A 28 -23.23 -12.19 5.96
N GLN A 29 -23.75 -12.49 4.79
CA GLN A 29 -24.02 -11.54 3.70
C GLN A 29 -25.05 -10.42 4.02
N GLN A 30 -25.71 -10.46 5.16
CA GLN A 30 -26.67 -9.44 5.63
C GLN A 30 -27.79 -9.07 4.63
N GLY A 31 -28.06 -9.94 3.67
CA GLY A 31 -29.10 -9.75 2.66
C GLY A 31 -28.58 -9.28 1.30
N TYR A 32 -27.29 -9.07 1.14
CA TYR A 32 -26.64 -8.88 -0.15
C TYR A 32 -26.39 -10.24 -0.83
N GLU A 33 -26.52 -10.27 -2.16
CA GLU A 33 -25.96 -11.36 -2.97
C GLU A 33 -24.55 -10.96 -3.40
N VAL A 34 -23.53 -11.56 -2.76
CA VAL A 34 -22.11 -11.20 -2.96
C VAL A 34 -21.46 -12.20 -3.92
N ALA A 35 -20.94 -11.69 -5.05
CA ALA A 35 -20.03 -12.44 -5.90
C ALA A 35 -18.58 -12.21 -5.45
N VAL A 36 -17.72 -13.22 -5.62
CA VAL A 36 -16.31 -13.16 -5.20
C VAL A 36 -15.41 -13.58 -6.33
N ILE A 37 -14.37 -12.80 -6.56
CA ILE A 37 -13.23 -13.16 -7.40
C ILE A 37 -12.02 -13.31 -6.48
N VAL A 38 -11.38 -14.49 -6.51
CA VAL A 38 -10.12 -14.75 -5.80
C VAL A 38 -8.99 -14.72 -6.81
N ASN A 39 -8.06 -13.79 -6.63
CA ASN A 39 -6.89 -13.65 -7.47
C ASN A 39 -5.66 -14.14 -6.69
N ASP A 40 -5.36 -15.45 -6.79
CA ASP A 40 -4.19 -16.05 -6.16
C ASP A 40 -3.15 -16.49 -7.21
N MET A 41 -1.88 -16.11 -6.99
CA MET A 41 -0.75 -16.39 -7.90
C MET A 41 -0.01 -17.68 -7.54
N GLY A 42 -0.61 -18.64 -6.85
CA GLY A 42 0.04 -19.89 -6.42
C GLY A 42 -0.23 -21.07 -7.34
N ASP A 43 0.81 -21.89 -7.63
CA ASP A 43 0.70 -23.20 -8.34
C ASP A 43 -0.15 -24.23 -7.58
N VAL A 44 -0.53 -23.94 -6.33
CA VAL A 44 -1.42 -24.75 -5.49
C VAL A 44 -2.42 -23.83 -4.80
N ASN A 45 -3.59 -23.78 -5.33
CA ASN A 45 -4.68 -22.91 -4.88
C ASN A 45 -5.31 -23.46 -3.57
N VAL A 46 -4.55 -23.38 -2.49
CA VAL A 46 -5.01 -23.85 -1.17
C VAL A 46 -6.18 -22.99 -0.67
N ASP A 47 -6.18 -21.70 -1.05
CA ASP A 47 -7.19 -20.75 -0.60
C ASP A 47 -8.46 -20.81 -1.43
N ALA A 48 -8.36 -21.00 -2.75
CA ALA A 48 -9.53 -21.21 -3.60
C ALA A 48 -10.24 -22.55 -3.31
N GLU A 49 -9.50 -23.62 -2.97
CA GLU A 49 -10.14 -24.86 -2.50
C GLU A 49 -10.96 -24.63 -1.22
N LEU A 50 -10.50 -23.75 -0.30
CA LEU A 50 -11.23 -23.40 0.92
C LEU A 50 -12.49 -22.57 0.66
N VAL A 51 -12.51 -21.80 -0.44
CA VAL A 51 -13.67 -21.03 -0.87
C VAL A 51 -14.58 -21.88 -1.77
N ALA A 52 -14.01 -22.67 -2.70
CA ALA A 52 -14.72 -23.47 -3.69
C ALA A 52 -15.47 -24.70 -3.08
N ASP A 53 -15.08 -25.18 -1.89
CA ASP A 53 -15.81 -26.28 -1.22
C ASP A 53 -17.27 -25.91 -0.85
N ARG A 54 -17.75 -24.72 -1.26
CA ARG A 54 -19.08 -24.18 -0.99
C ARG A 54 -19.90 -23.74 -2.21
N ASP A 55 -19.83 -24.46 -3.31
CA ASP A 55 -20.73 -24.32 -4.46
C ASP A 55 -20.32 -23.31 -5.56
N GLU A 56 -20.06 -23.85 -6.77
CA GLU A 56 -20.13 -23.14 -8.05
C GLU A 56 -21.47 -22.38 -8.24
N GLU A 57 -22.51 -22.74 -7.48
CA GLU A 57 -23.82 -22.07 -7.49
C GLU A 57 -23.81 -20.71 -6.77
N ARG A 58 -22.76 -20.36 -5.98
CA ARG A 58 -22.72 -19.14 -5.15
C ARG A 58 -21.89 -17.99 -5.73
N GLY A 59 -21.38 -18.09 -6.95
CA GLY A 59 -20.70 -16.98 -7.59
C GLY A 59 -19.25 -16.74 -7.17
N VAL A 60 -18.57 -17.80 -6.71
CA VAL A 60 -17.13 -17.75 -6.46
C VAL A 60 -16.38 -18.14 -7.73
N VAL A 61 -15.45 -17.30 -8.17
CA VAL A 61 -14.62 -17.54 -9.34
C VAL A 61 -13.14 -17.42 -8.95
N ASP A 62 -12.37 -18.40 -9.39
CA ASP A 62 -10.95 -18.48 -9.20
C ASP A 62 -10.20 -18.18 -10.50
N LEU A 63 -9.26 -17.22 -10.47
CA LEU A 63 -8.44 -16.80 -11.61
C LEU A 63 -7.09 -17.52 -11.70
N SER A 64 -6.94 -18.73 -11.17
CA SER A 64 -5.67 -19.45 -11.02
C SER A 64 -4.97 -19.89 -12.32
N ASN A 65 -5.43 -19.53 -13.50
CA ASN A 65 -4.94 -20.08 -14.78
C ASN A 65 -4.04 -19.16 -15.62
N GLY A 66 -3.33 -18.19 -15.07
CA GLY A 66 -2.52 -17.34 -15.95
C GLY A 66 -1.36 -16.61 -15.31
N CYS A 67 -0.15 -16.83 -15.79
CA CYS A 67 1.04 -16.06 -15.46
C CYS A 67 0.96 -14.61 -15.93
N ILE A 68 1.43 -13.68 -15.07
CA ILE A 68 2.06 -12.37 -15.35
C ILE A 68 1.16 -11.15 -15.38
N CYS A 69 1.49 -10.26 -14.48
CA CYS A 69 1.07 -8.89 -14.19
C CYS A 69 0.05 -8.17 -15.10
N CYS A 70 0.22 -8.13 -16.39
CA CYS A 70 -0.72 -7.46 -17.30
C CYS A 70 -1.92 -8.33 -17.66
N ARG A 71 -1.72 -9.64 -17.90
CA ARG A 71 -2.81 -10.56 -18.24
C ARG A 71 -3.81 -10.76 -17.10
N LEU A 72 -3.33 -10.77 -15.84
CA LEU A 72 -4.21 -10.91 -14.68
C LEU A 72 -5.17 -9.73 -14.52
N GLN A 73 -4.78 -8.53 -14.91
CA GLN A 73 -5.64 -7.35 -14.85
C GLN A 73 -6.74 -7.42 -15.91
N ASP A 74 -6.40 -7.85 -17.13
CA ASP A 74 -7.37 -8.04 -18.22
C ASP A 74 -8.31 -9.20 -17.93
N ASP A 75 -7.77 -10.30 -17.39
CA ASP A 75 -8.57 -11.46 -16.97
C ASP A 75 -9.52 -11.08 -15.82
N LEU A 76 -9.09 -10.24 -14.88
CA LEU A 76 -9.92 -9.77 -13.77
C LEU A 76 -11.13 -8.97 -14.25
N LEU A 77 -10.92 -7.97 -15.12
CA LEU A 77 -12.01 -7.15 -15.64
C LEU A 77 -12.96 -7.97 -16.52
N THR A 78 -12.42 -8.83 -17.37
CA THR A 78 -13.19 -9.73 -18.23
C THR A 78 -14.06 -10.68 -17.42
N GLU A 79 -13.50 -11.23 -16.33
CA GLU A 79 -14.23 -12.16 -15.47
C GLU A 79 -15.29 -11.45 -14.62
N ALA A 80 -14.98 -10.24 -14.12
CA ALA A 80 -15.96 -9.41 -13.41
C ALA A 80 -17.15 -9.09 -14.33
N GLN A 81 -16.88 -8.70 -15.58
CA GLN A 81 -17.92 -8.45 -16.59
C GLN A 81 -18.74 -9.69 -16.90
N ARG A 82 -18.08 -10.84 -17.10
CA ARG A 82 -18.77 -12.12 -17.33
C ARG A 82 -19.72 -12.47 -16.19
N LEU A 83 -19.27 -12.29 -14.94
CA LEU A 83 -20.11 -12.52 -13.76
C LEU A 83 -21.33 -11.60 -13.77
N ALA A 84 -21.13 -10.31 -14.07
CA ALA A 84 -22.23 -9.33 -14.12
C ALA A 84 -23.25 -9.64 -15.22
N ASP A 85 -22.80 -10.25 -16.36
CA ASP A 85 -23.69 -10.63 -17.47
C ASP A 85 -24.44 -11.94 -17.20
N GLU A 86 -23.82 -12.87 -16.48
CA GLU A 86 -24.36 -14.23 -16.28
C GLU A 86 -25.18 -14.39 -14.99
N ARG A 87 -25.01 -13.50 -14.01
CA ARG A 87 -25.59 -13.62 -12.67
C ARG A 87 -26.17 -12.32 -12.14
N ASP A 88 -27.21 -12.43 -11.34
CA ASP A 88 -27.71 -11.31 -10.54
C ASP A 88 -26.99 -11.33 -9.18
N PHE A 89 -26.25 -10.27 -8.86
CA PHE A 89 -25.64 -10.04 -7.56
C PHE A 89 -25.60 -8.55 -7.24
N ASP A 90 -25.51 -8.22 -5.95
CA ASP A 90 -25.59 -6.86 -5.44
C ASP A 90 -24.20 -6.23 -5.23
N TYR A 91 -23.17 -7.08 -5.06
CA TYR A 91 -21.86 -6.67 -4.60
C TYR A 91 -20.75 -7.59 -5.12
N LEU A 92 -19.63 -7.00 -5.54
CA LEU A 92 -18.45 -7.75 -5.95
C LEU A 92 -17.34 -7.60 -4.89
N LEU A 93 -16.83 -8.73 -4.41
CA LEU A 93 -15.69 -8.80 -3.50
C LEU A 93 -14.50 -9.40 -4.25
N VAL A 94 -13.39 -8.67 -4.31
CA VAL A 94 -12.17 -9.10 -5.00
C VAL A 94 -11.07 -9.33 -3.97
N GLU A 95 -10.60 -10.56 -3.84
CA GLU A 95 -9.42 -10.88 -3.04
C GLU A 95 -8.17 -10.77 -3.91
N SER A 96 -7.26 -9.87 -3.57
CA SER A 96 -5.97 -9.77 -4.26
C SER A 96 -4.96 -10.76 -3.69
N SER A 97 -3.99 -11.19 -4.51
CA SER A 97 -2.88 -12.02 -4.05
C SER A 97 -2.11 -11.34 -2.91
N GLY A 98 -1.53 -12.15 -2.01
CA GLY A 98 -0.73 -11.67 -0.87
C GLY A 98 0.58 -10.98 -1.24
N ILE A 99 0.89 -10.90 -2.52
CA ILE A 99 2.08 -10.24 -3.08
C ILE A 99 1.72 -9.13 -4.08
N SER A 100 0.41 -8.94 -4.35
CA SER A 100 -0.06 -7.92 -5.30
C SER A 100 -0.18 -6.57 -4.63
N GLU A 101 0.23 -5.54 -5.35
CA GLU A 101 -0.03 -4.16 -4.99
C GLU A 101 -1.52 -3.84 -5.11
N PRO A 102 -2.12 -3.11 -4.14
CA PRO A 102 -3.54 -2.76 -4.21
C PRO A 102 -3.87 -1.76 -5.31
N VAL A 103 -2.94 -0.85 -5.63
CA VAL A 103 -3.17 0.23 -6.60
C VAL A 103 -3.41 -0.28 -8.02
N PRO A 104 -2.61 -1.20 -8.59
CA PRO A 104 -2.88 -1.79 -9.90
C PRO A 104 -4.24 -2.47 -9.99
N VAL A 105 -4.65 -3.20 -8.94
CA VAL A 105 -5.97 -3.87 -8.89
C VAL A 105 -7.11 -2.85 -8.85
N ALA A 106 -6.96 -1.78 -8.07
CA ALA A 106 -7.95 -0.69 -8.02
C ALA A 106 -8.10 0.01 -9.38
N ARG A 107 -6.99 0.23 -10.10
CA ARG A 107 -7.01 0.88 -11.43
C ARG A 107 -7.81 0.11 -12.46
N VAL A 108 -7.84 -1.22 -12.40
CA VAL A 108 -8.68 -2.04 -13.29
C VAL A 108 -10.14 -1.61 -13.25
N PHE A 109 -10.66 -1.30 -12.06
CA PHE A 109 -12.04 -0.86 -11.87
C PHE A 109 -12.26 0.65 -12.06
N LEU A 110 -11.19 1.45 -12.09
CA LEU A 110 -11.26 2.91 -12.26
C LEU A 110 -11.00 3.36 -13.70
N GLU A 111 -10.02 2.73 -14.36
CA GLU A 111 -9.46 3.18 -15.63
C GLU A 111 -9.64 2.12 -16.74
N GLY A 112 -9.95 0.87 -16.37
CA GLY A 112 -9.95 -0.26 -17.30
C GLY A 112 -8.54 -0.79 -17.59
N THR A 113 -8.41 -1.54 -18.67
CA THR A 113 -7.14 -2.11 -19.15
C THR A 113 -6.95 -1.84 -20.62
N ASP A 114 -5.68 -1.80 -21.09
CA ASP A 114 -5.37 -1.50 -22.51
C ASP A 114 -5.83 -2.58 -23.49
N GLU A 115 -6.05 -3.82 -23.03
CA GLU A 115 -6.46 -4.96 -23.87
C GLU A 115 -7.98 -5.21 -23.84
N SER A 116 -8.72 -4.56 -22.94
CA SER A 116 -10.17 -4.71 -22.81
C SER A 116 -10.93 -3.52 -23.37
N ASP A 117 -11.96 -3.79 -24.19
CA ASP A 117 -12.91 -2.78 -24.67
C ASP A 117 -14.00 -2.45 -23.63
N VAL A 118 -13.96 -3.05 -22.43
CA VAL A 118 -14.93 -2.83 -21.33
C VAL A 118 -14.63 -1.52 -20.62
N ASP A 119 -15.61 -0.63 -20.58
CA ASP A 119 -15.56 0.54 -19.68
C ASP A 119 -16.03 0.10 -18.29
N PRO A 120 -15.12 -0.02 -17.29
CA PRO A 120 -15.50 -0.48 -15.96
C PRO A 120 -16.54 0.44 -15.30
N ALA A 121 -16.50 1.75 -15.57
CA ALA A 121 -17.41 2.73 -14.95
C ALA A 121 -18.89 2.55 -15.37
N GLU A 122 -19.16 1.84 -16.48
CA GLU A 122 -20.54 1.51 -16.88
C GLU A 122 -21.13 0.38 -16.03
N HIS A 123 -20.28 -0.45 -15.40
CA HIS A 123 -20.69 -1.69 -14.74
C HIS A 123 -20.35 -1.72 -13.25
N PHE A 124 -19.25 -1.09 -12.84
CA PHE A 124 -18.70 -1.19 -11.49
C PHE A 124 -18.40 0.17 -10.88
N GLU A 125 -18.45 0.23 -9.55
CA GLU A 125 -18.02 1.38 -8.75
C GLU A 125 -17.13 0.88 -7.61
N LEU A 126 -15.88 1.34 -7.55
CA LEU A 126 -15.00 0.98 -6.45
C LEU A 126 -15.50 1.64 -5.15
N ASP A 127 -15.93 0.83 -4.20
CA ASP A 127 -16.60 1.24 -2.97
C ASP A 127 -15.66 1.31 -1.77
N THR A 128 -14.81 0.29 -1.60
CA THR A 128 -13.96 0.16 -0.41
C THR A 128 -12.65 -0.57 -0.72
N MET A 129 -11.54 -0.02 -0.24
CA MET A 129 -10.24 -0.71 -0.17
C MET A 129 -10.01 -1.22 1.25
N VAL A 130 -9.93 -2.55 1.40
CA VAL A 130 -9.71 -3.22 2.68
C VAL A 130 -8.31 -3.81 2.71
N THR A 131 -7.55 -3.52 3.77
CA THR A 131 -6.27 -4.20 4.02
C THR A 131 -6.38 -5.07 5.26
N VAL A 132 -6.04 -6.35 5.13
CA VAL A 132 -5.91 -7.28 6.26
C VAL A 132 -4.44 -7.36 6.64
N LEU A 133 -4.12 -7.00 7.88
CA LEU A 133 -2.76 -6.92 8.39
C LEU A 133 -2.55 -7.95 9.49
N ASP A 134 -1.48 -8.76 9.38
CA ASP A 134 -1.07 -9.73 10.39
C ASP A 134 -0.34 -9.04 11.53
N SER A 135 -1.02 -8.83 12.67
CA SER A 135 -0.39 -8.20 13.83
C SER A 135 0.80 -8.98 14.37
N TYR A 136 0.77 -10.31 14.27
CA TYR A 136 1.83 -11.18 14.80
C TYR A 136 3.08 -11.16 13.91
N GLY A 137 2.89 -11.03 12.59
CA GLY A 137 3.97 -10.96 11.59
C GLY A 137 4.51 -9.55 11.34
N PHE A 138 3.81 -8.50 11.75
CA PHE A 138 4.05 -7.12 11.35
C PHE A 138 5.53 -6.68 11.41
N TRP A 139 6.14 -6.74 12.58
CA TRP A 139 7.53 -6.30 12.74
C TRP A 139 8.54 -7.16 11.98
N LYS A 140 8.25 -8.46 11.78
CA LYS A 140 9.12 -9.35 11.03
C LYS A 140 9.19 -8.99 9.55
N GLU A 141 8.13 -8.44 9.00
CA GLU A 141 8.06 -8.02 7.60
C GLU A 141 8.94 -6.79 7.34
N PHE A 142 9.16 -5.95 8.35
CA PHE A 142 10.11 -4.82 8.28
C PHE A 142 11.56 -5.23 8.54
N ASP A 143 11.80 -6.13 9.51
CA ASP A 143 13.16 -6.50 9.93
C ASP A 143 13.86 -7.47 8.96
N ALA A 144 13.11 -8.23 8.17
CA ALA A 144 13.67 -9.41 7.52
C ALA A 144 14.40 -9.13 6.20
N GLY A 145 14.29 -7.95 5.58
CA GLY A 145 14.73 -7.76 4.19
C GLY A 145 14.15 -8.87 3.28
N ALA A 146 13.00 -9.44 3.69
CA ALA A 146 12.39 -10.57 3.02
C ALA A 146 11.91 -10.11 1.64
N THR A 147 12.53 -10.67 0.62
CA THR A 147 12.05 -10.57 -0.76
C THR A 147 10.89 -11.55 -0.98
N LEU A 148 10.01 -11.21 -1.90
CA LEU A 148 8.96 -12.12 -2.36
C LEU A 148 9.55 -13.46 -2.79
N PRO A 149 8.87 -14.62 -2.57
CA PRO A 149 9.36 -15.92 -3.00
C PRO A 149 9.66 -15.89 -4.50
N ALA A 150 10.86 -16.34 -4.90
CA ALA A 150 11.24 -16.51 -6.30
C ALA A 150 10.30 -17.53 -6.94
N GLY A 151 9.49 -17.10 -7.90
CA GLY A 151 8.47 -17.93 -8.57
C GLY A 151 7.32 -17.12 -9.15
N ALA A 152 7.07 -15.93 -8.62
CA ALA A 152 6.33 -14.95 -9.37
C ALA A 152 7.24 -14.49 -10.51
N ASP A 153 6.85 -14.66 -11.75
CA ASP A 153 7.48 -14.02 -12.92
C ASP A 153 7.29 -12.48 -12.84
N ALA A 154 7.73 -11.89 -11.72
CA ALA A 154 8.06 -10.49 -11.65
C ALA A 154 9.30 -10.34 -12.52
N GLY A 155 9.21 -9.54 -13.56
CA GLY A 155 10.42 -9.11 -14.27
C GLY A 155 11.45 -8.62 -13.26
N ASP A 156 12.69 -8.60 -13.59
CA ASP A 156 13.95 -8.42 -12.81
C ASP A 156 13.93 -7.59 -11.50
N ASP A 157 12.77 -7.16 -11.00
CA ASP A 157 12.56 -6.40 -9.76
C ASP A 157 11.88 -7.27 -8.69
N GLU A 158 12.67 -7.92 -7.85
CA GLU A 158 12.22 -8.54 -6.60
C GLU A 158 11.82 -7.42 -5.61
N ARG A 159 10.53 -7.08 -5.55
CA ARG A 159 10.05 -6.08 -4.59
C ARG A 159 10.06 -6.59 -3.16
N PRO A 160 10.52 -5.78 -2.22
CA PRO A 160 10.51 -6.13 -0.80
C PRO A 160 9.09 -6.23 -0.25
N LEU A 161 8.86 -7.22 0.62
CA LEU A 161 7.55 -7.44 1.25
C LEU A 161 7.11 -6.23 2.08
N SER A 162 8.06 -5.53 2.71
CA SER A 162 7.80 -4.30 3.48
C SER A 162 7.20 -3.18 2.63
N GLU A 163 7.60 -3.07 1.36
CA GLU A 163 7.04 -2.07 0.45
C GLU A 163 5.58 -2.36 0.12
N VAL A 164 5.26 -3.61 -0.23
CA VAL A 164 3.87 -4.04 -0.50
C VAL A 164 2.99 -3.84 0.73
N LEU A 165 3.52 -4.14 1.93
CA LEU A 165 2.81 -3.92 3.18
C LEU A 165 2.49 -2.42 3.40
N VAL A 166 3.51 -1.56 3.29
CA VAL A 166 3.33 -0.12 3.48
C VAL A 166 2.37 0.45 2.45
N GLU A 167 2.49 0.08 1.17
CA GLU A 167 1.55 0.53 0.14
C GLU A 167 0.13 0.06 0.41
N SER A 168 -0.05 -1.18 0.87
CA SER A 168 -1.36 -1.70 1.24
C SER A 168 -2.00 -0.90 2.38
N VAL A 169 -1.19 -0.48 3.37
CA VAL A 169 -1.66 0.40 4.45
C VAL A 169 -1.96 1.80 3.94
N GLU A 170 -1.06 2.41 3.14
CA GLU A 170 -1.24 3.78 2.62
C GLU A 170 -2.48 3.93 1.73
N PHE A 171 -2.94 2.84 1.11
CA PHE A 171 -4.01 2.86 0.10
C PHE A 171 -5.33 2.23 0.58
N CYS A 172 -5.52 1.99 1.87
CA CYS A 172 -6.76 1.41 2.39
C CYS A 172 -7.72 2.46 2.96
N ASP A 173 -9.01 2.12 2.92
CA ASP A 173 -10.10 2.83 3.61
C ASP A 173 -10.41 2.17 4.96
N VAL A 174 -10.31 0.84 5.00
CA VAL A 174 -10.53 0.02 6.20
C VAL A 174 -9.34 -0.91 6.39
N LEU A 175 -8.75 -0.88 7.58
CA LEU A 175 -7.66 -1.77 7.94
C LEU A 175 -8.11 -2.72 9.06
N LEU A 176 -8.08 -4.02 8.77
CA LEU A 176 -8.25 -5.05 9.77
C LEU A 176 -6.90 -5.42 10.36
N LEU A 177 -6.67 -5.00 11.60
CA LEU A 177 -5.54 -5.47 12.39
C LEU A 177 -5.91 -6.85 12.94
N ASN A 178 -5.52 -7.90 12.23
CA ASN A 178 -5.94 -9.28 12.51
C ASN A 178 -4.95 -10.04 13.39
N LYS A 179 -5.37 -11.17 13.93
CA LYS A 179 -4.61 -12.02 14.87
C LYS A 179 -4.28 -11.31 16.19
N CYS A 180 -5.14 -10.41 16.63
CA CYS A 180 -4.94 -9.65 17.86
C CYS A 180 -4.85 -10.52 19.12
N ASP A 181 -5.37 -11.73 19.09
CA ASP A 181 -5.28 -12.73 20.16
C ASP A 181 -3.85 -13.29 20.35
N MET A 182 -2.98 -13.10 19.35
CA MET A 182 -1.59 -13.61 19.37
C MET A 182 -0.57 -12.56 19.82
N VAL A 183 -0.99 -11.32 20.06
CA VAL A 183 -0.09 -10.16 20.27
C VAL A 183 -0.48 -9.41 21.53
N PRO A 184 0.49 -9.01 22.39
CA PRO A 184 0.21 -8.16 23.56
C PRO A 184 -0.46 -6.83 23.19
N GLY A 185 -1.30 -6.30 24.09
CA GLY A 185 -2.04 -5.07 23.85
C GLY A 185 -1.14 -3.87 23.54
N ASP A 186 -0.04 -3.71 24.25
CA ASP A 186 0.92 -2.62 24.05
C ASP A 186 1.54 -2.66 22.63
N THR A 187 1.84 -3.86 22.13
CA THR A 187 2.35 -4.05 20.76
C THR A 187 1.27 -3.75 19.71
N LEU A 188 0.00 -4.09 19.99
CA LEU A 188 -1.11 -3.71 19.11
C LEU A 188 -1.29 -2.20 19.06
N ASP A 189 -1.11 -1.51 20.19
CA ASP A 189 -1.18 -0.05 20.26
C ASP A 189 -0.05 0.61 19.45
N GLU A 190 1.18 0.05 19.49
CA GLU A 190 2.29 0.48 18.65
C GLU A 190 1.98 0.31 17.14
N ILE A 191 1.52 -0.87 16.73
CA ILE A 191 1.17 -1.14 15.33
C ILE A 191 0.07 -0.20 14.86
N GLU A 192 -0.96 0.00 15.66
CA GLU A 192 -2.04 0.93 15.32
C GLU A 192 -1.54 2.37 15.21
N ALA A 193 -0.56 2.78 16.03
CA ALA A 193 0.06 4.10 15.94
C ALA A 193 0.81 4.27 14.60
N VAL A 194 1.57 3.26 14.15
CA VAL A 194 2.24 3.25 12.83
C VAL A 194 1.21 3.35 11.70
N VAL A 195 0.17 2.53 11.76
CA VAL A 195 -0.89 2.55 10.75
C VAL A 195 -1.55 3.93 10.64
N ARG A 196 -1.82 4.59 11.76
CA ARG A 196 -2.42 5.93 11.79
C ARG A 196 -1.50 7.01 11.25
N GLU A 197 -0.18 6.88 11.40
CA GLU A 197 0.78 7.78 10.76
C GLU A 197 0.86 7.56 9.25
N LEU A 198 0.85 6.30 8.79
CA LEU A 198 0.85 5.96 7.37
C LEU A 198 -0.47 6.34 6.69
N GLN A 199 -1.61 6.03 7.31
CA GLN A 199 -2.95 6.27 6.78
C GLN A 199 -3.93 6.78 7.86
N PRO A 200 -3.91 8.09 8.15
CA PRO A 200 -4.73 8.69 9.22
C PRO A 200 -6.24 8.58 9.00
N ARG A 201 -6.66 8.32 7.75
CA ARG A 201 -8.09 8.24 7.39
C ARG A 201 -8.67 6.86 7.51
N ALA A 202 -7.82 5.82 7.47
CA ALA A 202 -8.30 4.45 7.53
C ALA A 202 -9.06 4.18 8.81
N GLU A 203 -10.18 3.49 8.68
CA GLU A 203 -10.86 2.91 9.82
C GLU A 203 -10.10 1.67 10.28
N VAL A 204 -9.43 1.75 11.43
CA VAL A 204 -8.67 0.62 11.99
C VAL A 204 -9.59 -0.22 12.88
N VAL A 205 -9.64 -1.51 12.60
CA VAL A 205 -10.47 -2.48 13.33
C VAL A 205 -9.60 -3.63 13.82
N ARG A 206 -9.53 -3.82 15.13
CA ARG A 206 -8.84 -4.98 15.73
C ARG A 206 -9.74 -6.21 15.64
N THR A 207 -9.21 -7.30 15.06
CA THR A 207 -9.96 -8.52 14.84
C THR A 207 -9.16 -9.76 15.26
N THR A 208 -9.91 -10.85 15.46
CA THR A 208 -9.39 -12.21 15.59
C THR A 208 -10.13 -13.05 14.57
N HIS A 209 -9.39 -13.85 13.78
CA HIS A 209 -9.96 -14.63 12.67
C HIS A 209 -10.73 -13.78 11.64
N SER A 210 -10.34 -12.52 11.46
CA SER A 210 -10.99 -11.56 10.56
C SER A 210 -12.50 -11.40 10.78
N GLU A 211 -12.99 -11.68 12.00
CA GLU A 211 -14.39 -11.52 12.35
C GLU A 211 -14.74 -10.03 12.46
N ILE A 212 -15.64 -9.57 11.60
CA ILE A 212 -16.09 -8.18 11.50
C ILE A 212 -17.56 -8.14 11.09
N ASP A 213 -18.24 -7.05 11.40
CA ASP A 213 -19.53 -6.75 10.80
C ASP A 213 -19.35 -6.48 9.28
N PRO A 214 -19.95 -7.29 8.38
CA PRO A 214 -19.81 -7.10 6.94
C PRO A 214 -20.14 -5.69 6.44
N GLY A 215 -21.07 -4.97 7.07
CA GLY A 215 -21.41 -3.58 6.74
C GLY A 215 -20.27 -2.58 6.97
N ARG A 216 -19.11 -3.00 7.53
CA ARG A 216 -17.90 -2.17 7.63
C ARG A 216 -16.96 -2.32 6.44
N VAL A 217 -17.20 -3.32 5.61
CA VAL A 217 -16.39 -3.62 4.42
C VAL A 217 -17.21 -3.68 3.13
N LEU A 218 -18.54 -3.74 3.22
CA LEU A 218 -19.47 -3.70 2.09
C LEU A 218 -20.34 -2.44 2.17
N ASP A 219 -20.63 -1.83 1.01
CA ASP A 219 -21.53 -0.67 0.85
C ASP A 219 -21.14 0.50 1.78
N THR A 220 -19.85 0.76 1.88
CA THR A 220 -19.34 1.81 2.77
C THR A 220 -19.27 3.17 2.10
N GLY A 221 -19.14 3.23 0.78
CA GLY A 221 -18.97 4.45 -0.01
C GLY A 221 -17.73 5.26 0.40
N ARG A 222 -16.69 4.61 0.91
CA ARG A 222 -15.51 5.30 1.48
C ARG A 222 -14.44 5.61 0.47
N PHE A 223 -14.40 4.87 -0.63
CA PHE A 223 -13.34 5.03 -1.60
C PHE A 223 -13.49 6.34 -2.37
N ASP A 224 -12.47 7.18 -2.32
CA ASP A 224 -12.30 8.37 -3.16
C ASP A 224 -10.87 8.41 -3.67
N TYR A 225 -10.68 8.04 -4.94
CA TYR A 225 -9.36 8.01 -5.57
C TYR A 225 -8.63 9.36 -5.49
N ALA A 226 -9.32 10.46 -5.74
CA ALA A 226 -8.71 11.79 -5.72
C ALA A 226 -8.28 12.19 -4.30
N GLU A 227 -9.01 11.74 -3.30
CA GLU A 227 -8.71 11.99 -1.91
C GLU A 227 -7.64 11.03 -1.39
N VAL A 228 -7.73 9.72 -1.69
CA VAL A 228 -6.71 8.72 -1.34
C VAL A 228 -5.37 9.10 -1.94
N SER A 229 -5.32 9.49 -3.22
CA SER A 229 -4.09 9.93 -3.91
C SER A 229 -3.46 11.17 -3.29
N ARG A 230 -4.25 12.05 -2.67
CA ARG A 230 -3.79 13.28 -2.00
C ARG A 230 -3.48 13.10 -0.52
N SER A 231 -4.15 12.16 0.13
CA SER A 231 -4.15 12.01 1.60
C SER A 231 -3.18 10.96 2.14
N GLN A 232 -2.39 10.33 1.29
CA GLN A 232 -1.27 9.51 1.77
C GLN A 232 -0.50 10.30 2.82
N GLY A 233 -0.26 9.72 4.00
CA GLY A 233 0.24 10.44 5.17
C GLY A 233 1.46 11.31 4.86
N TRP A 234 2.41 10.79 4.06
CA TRP A 234 3.60 11.52 3.65
C TRP A 234 3.30 12.77 2.79
N LYS A 235 2.26 12.74 1.89
CA LYS A 235 1.88 13.91 1.07
C LYS A 235 1.34 15.04 1.93
N ARG A 236 0.55 14.71 2.96
CA ARG A 236 0.02 15.70 3.91
C ARG A 236 1.12 16.36 4.73
N HIS A 237 2.06 15.57 5.25
CA HIS A 237 3.23 16.10 5.93
C HIS A 237 4.08 16.96 4.99
N ALA A 238 4.30 16.50 3.75
CA ALA A 238 5.05 17.26 2.75
C ALA A 238 4.36 18.59 2.39
N ALA A 239 3.05 18.64 2.31
CA ALA A 239 2.29 19.87 2.04
C ALA A 239 2.27 20.86 3.21
N GLY A 240 2.73 20.46 4.40
CA GLY A 240 2.67 21.29 5.61
C GLY A 240 1.30 21.29 6.30
N GLU A 241 0.37 20.48 5.84
CA GLU A 241 -1.00 20.39 6.38
C GLU A 241 -1.08 19.50 7.64
N GLY A 242 -0.02 18.74 7.95
CA GLY A 242 0.13 17.94 9.17
C GLY A 242 0.56 18.72 10.42
N GLY A 243 0.82 20.01 10.28
CA GLY A 243 1.34 20.84 11.36
C GLY A 243 0.27 21.60 12.16
N HIS A 244 -0.71 20.94 12.70
CA HIS A 244 -1.34 21.47 13.90
C HIS A 244 -0.57 20.92 15.09
N ALA A 245 0.32 21.78 15.63
CA ALA A 245 0.82 21.62 16.98
C ALA A 245 -0.41 21.57 17.90
N HIS A 246 -0.89 20.37 18.19
CA HIS A 246 -1.60 20.16 19.42
C HIS A 246 -0.54 20.23 20.52
N ASP A 247 -0.69 21.17 21.44
CA ASP A 247 0.01 21.23 22.72
C ASP A 247 -0.40 20.01 23.60
N GLY A 248 -0.02 18.82 23.15
CA GLY A 248 -0.24 17.52 23.77
C GLY A 248 0.45 16.47 22.90
N GLU A 249 1.26 15.61 23.51
CA GLU A 249 1.86 14.45 22.85
C GLU A 249 0.78 13.72 22.06
N SER A 250 1.02 13.48 20.76
CA SER A 250 0.12 12.69 19.94
C SER A 250 0.06 11.26 20.48
N ALA A 251 -1.04 10.55 20.26
CA ALA A 251 -1.13 9.13 20.65
C ALA A 251 0.01 8.29 20.04
N ALA A 252 0.49 8.67 18.85
CA ALA A 252 1.64 8.06 18.19
C ALA A 252 2.95 8.30 18.94
N GLU A 253 3.23 9.53 19.41
CA GLU A 253 4.43 9.84 20.19
C GLU A 253 4.47 9.08 21.52
N HIS A 254 3.31 8.83 22.13
CA HIS A 254 3.23 8.02 23.36
C HIS A 254 3.68 6.57 23.16
N HIS A 255 3.56 6.05 21.93
CA HIS A 255 4.01 4.71 21.53
C HIS A 255 5.37 4.72 20.82
N GLY A 256 6.12 5.82 20.86
CA GLY A 256 7.43 5.93 20.25
C GLY A 256 7.42 6.06 18.72
N VAL A 257 6.25 6.20 18.11
CA VAL A 257 6.11 6.45 16.68
C VAL A 257 6.13 7.95 16.44
N SER A 258 7.00 8.40 15.54
CA SER A 258 7.13 9.81 15.19
C SER A 258 7.31 10.00 13.69
N SER A 259 7.01 11.23 13.25
CA SER A 259 7.21 11.63 11.85
C SER A 259 7.81 13.02 11.78
N PHE A 260 8.63 13.28 10.75
CA PHE A 260 9.12 14.60 10.45
C PHE A 260 9.35 14.81 8.97
N VAL A 261 9.44 16.07 8.55
CA VAL A 261 9.77 16.45 7.16
C VAL A 261 11.15 17.08 7.12
N TYR A 262 12.02 16.52 6.27
CA TYR A 262 13.29 17.13 5.91
C TYR A 262 13.08 18.00 4.65
N ARG A 263 13.63 19.21 4.66
CA ARG A 263 13.59 20.14 3.51
C ARG A 263 14.94 20.79 3.32
N SER A 264 15.35 20.93 2.04
CA SER A 264 16.56 21.65 1.66
C SER A 264 16.43 22.25 0.27
N GLU A 265 16.80 23.53 0.12
CA GLU A 265 16.98 24.17 -1.19
C GLU A 265 18.33 23.83 -1.80
N ARG A 266 19.31 23.40 -0.97
CA ARG A 266 20.62 22.97 -1.42
C ARG A 266 20.53 21.57 -2.04
N PRO A 267 21.21 21.33 -3.17
CA PRO A 267 21.23 20.02 -3.79
C PRO A 267 22.05 19.02 -2.98
N PHE A 268 21.67 17.76 -3.03
CA PHE A 268 22.50 16.65 -2.57
C PHE A 268 23.69 16.42 -3.51
N HIS A 269 24.82 16.03 -2.94
CA HIS A 269 25.91 15.45 -3.70
C HIS A 269 25.55 14.01 -4.10
N PRO A 270 25.62 13.63 -5.39
CA PRO A 270 25.16 12.31 -5.86
C PRO A 270 25.75 11.15 -5.08
N ASP A 271 27.10 11.12 -4.95
CA ASP A 271 27.77 9.98 -4.29
C ASP A 271 27.48 9.91 -2.78
N ARG A 272 27.27 11.07 -2.11
CA ARG A 272 26.95 11.09 -0.68
C ARG A 272 25.51 10.65 -0.42
N LEU A 273 24.59 11.10 -1.29
CA LEU A 273 23.20 10.64 -1.22
C LEU A 273 23.10 9.14 -1.49
N ALA A 274 23.80 8.64 -2.52
CA ALA A 274 23.87 7.22 -2.80
C ALA A 274 24.38 6.41 -1.60
N ALA A 275 25.48 6.83 -0.99
CA ALA A 275 26.04 6.17 0.17
C ALA A 275 25.10 6.19 1.39
N TRP A 276 24.30 7.26 1.54
CA TRP A 276 23.29 7.36 2.59
C TRP A 276 22.11 6.42 2.34
N LEU A 277 21.65 6.30 1.09
CA LEU A 277 20.57 5.40 0.68
C LEU A 277 20.96 3.91 0.76
N ASP A 278 22.27 3.60 0.63
CA ASP A 278 22.81 2.23 0.74
C ASP A 278 22.85 1.71 2.18
N ASP A 279 22.72 2.58 3.19
CA ASP A 279 22.74 2.21 4.62
C ASP A 279 21.47 2.73 5.35
N PRO A 280 20.29 2.18 5.00
CA PRO A 280 19.02 2.66 5.53
C PRO A 280 18.91 2.44 7.05
N ASP A 281 18.44 3.47 7.74
CA ASP A 281 18.18 3.39 9.18
C ASP A 281 17.05 2.39 9.50
N PRO A 282 17.29 1.36 10.32
CA PRO A 282 16.29 0.35 10.67
C PRO A 282 15.10 0.88 11.47
N GLU A 283 15.23 2.03 12.12
CA GLU A 283 14.12 2.68 12.85
C GLU A 283 13.15 3.41 11.91
N VAL A 284 13.54 3.61 10.64
CA VAL A 284 12.68 4.21 9.62
C VAL A 284 11.77 3.14 9.03
N ILE A 285 10.48 3.24 9.32
CA ILE A 285 9.43 2.38 8.75
C ILE A 285 9.13 2.84 7.31
N ARG A 286 9.04 4.15 7.11
CA ARG A 286 8.78 4.78 5.82
C ARG A 286 9.59 6.05 5.65
N ALA A 287 10.29 6.17 4.53
CA ALA A 287 10.71 7.47 4.02
C ALA A 287 10.25 7.63 2.59
N LYS A 288 9.70 8.78 2.23
CA LYS A 288 9.21 9.03 0.86
C LYS A 288 9.28 10.49 0.51
N GLY A 289 9.59 10.78 -0.75
CA GLY A 289 9.57 12.14 -1.26
C GLY A 289 10.45 12.29 -2.48
N PHE A 290 11.00 13.48 -2.64
CA PHE A 290 11.84 13.81 -3.78
C PHE A 290 13.07 14.61 -3.35
N CYS A 291 14.13 14.46 -4.12
CA CYS A 291 15.43 15.06 -3.88
C CYS A 291 15.87 15.90 -5.05
N HIS A 292 16.41 17.10 -4.74
CA HIS A 292 17.23 17.88 -5.65
C HIS A 292 18.67 17.36 -5.59
N VAL A 293 19.17 16.82 -6.70
CA VAL A 293 20.52 16.28 -6.81
C VAL A 293 21.36 17.14 -7.73
N ALA A 294 22.58 17.48 -7.34
CA ALA A 294 23.48 18.32 -8.12
C ALA A 294 23.80 17.69 -9.48
N GLY A 295 23.66 18.47 -10.54
CA GLY A 295 23.92 18.03 -11.91
C GLY A 295 22.81 17.21 -12.55
N SER A 296 21.68 16.97 -11.85
CA SER A 296 20.50 16.34 -12.44
C SER A 296 19.50 17.38 -12.92
N GLU A 297 18.94 17.14 -14.11
CA GLU A 297 17.78 17.88 -14.63
C GLU A 297 16.46 17.27 -14.14
N ASP A 298 16.50 16.03 -13.66
CA ASP A 298 15.35 15.30 -13.20
C ASP A 298 15.19 15.37 -11.67
N VAL A 299 13.94 15.28 -11.24
CA VAL A 299 13.56 15.07 -9.85
C VAL A 299 13.90 13.63 -9.48
N LEU A 300 14.71 13.41 -8.45
CA LEU A 300 14.95 12.07 -7.93
C LEU A 300 13.89 11.72 -6.89
N GLY A 301 13.03 10.73 -7.19
CA GLY A 301 12.13 10.14 -6.21
C GLY A 301 12.88 9.20 -5.28
N VAL A 302 12.50 9.19 -4.00
CA VAL A 302 13.01 8.24 -2.99
C VAL A 302 11.83 7.60 -2.27
N SER A 303 11.89 6.30 -2.11
CA SER A 303 10.91 5.47 -1.39
C SER A 303 11.66 4.45 -0.55
N GLN A 304 11.50 4.51 0.77
CA GLN A 304 12.03 3.52 1.70
C GLN A 304 10.87 2.88 2.46
N ALA A 305 10.89 1.56 2.58
CA ALA A 305 9.98 0.80 3.44
C ALA A 305 10.81 -0.23 4.25
N GLY A 306 10.99 0.01 5.53
CA GLY A 306 11.95 -0.72 6.35
C GLY A 306 13.37 -0.60 5.77
N THR A 307 14.03 -1.72 5.54
CA THR A 307 15.38 -1.76 4.94
C THR A 307 15.40 -1.67 3.42
N ALA A 308 14.25 -1.70 2.78
CA ALA A 308 14.13 -1.60 1.33
C ALA A 308 14.13 -0.15 0.89
N VAL A 309 15.03 0.22 -0.02
CA VAL A 309 15.15 1.56 -0.58
C VAL A 309 15.08 1.50 -2.09
N GLN A 310 14.23 2.34 -2.68
CA GLN A 310 14.15 2.58 -4.11
C GLN A 310 14.39 4.05 -4.38
N ALA A 311 15.16 4.37 -5.40
CA ALA A 311 15.36 5.72 -5.87
C ALA A 311 15.40 5.74 -7.40
N GLY A 312 14.69 6.69 -8.01
CA GLY A 312 14.62 6.78 -9.47
C GLY A 312 14.06 8.11 -9.95
N PRO A 313 14.21 8.42 -11.25
CA PRO A 313 13.70 9.67 -11.81
C PRO A 313 12.18 9.69 -11.84
N LEU A 314 11.59 10.82 -11.38
CA LEU A 314 10.14 11.07 -11.44
C LEU A 314 9.75 11.97 -12.64
N GLY A 315 10.73 12.46 -13.41
CA GLY A 315 10.57 13.41 -14.49
C GLY A 315 11.34 14.70 -14.24
N ALA A 316 11.27 15.63 -15.19
CA ALA A 316 11.97 16.92 -15.09
C ALA A 316 11.29 17.84 -14.07
N TRP A 317 12.05 18.78 -13.51
CA TRP A 317 11.51 19.83 -12.66
C TRP A 317 10.58 20.76 -13.47
N ASP A 318 9.37 21.00 -12.94
CA ASP A 318 8.38 21.88 -13.59
C ASP A 318 8.70 23.37 -13.45
N ASP A 319 9.40 23.75 -12.36
CA ASP A 319 9.76 25.13 -12.02
C ASP A 319 11.26 25.30 -11.74
N ASP A 320 11.73 26.58 -11.75
CA ASP A 320 13.09 26.92 -11.38
C ASP A 320 13.39 26.74 -9.86
N GLU A 321 12.36 26.53 -9.03
CA GLU A 321 12.50 26.31 -7.59
C GLU A 321 12.69 24.82 -7.30
N ARG A 322 13.96 24.42 -7.30
CA ARG A 322 14.36 23.04 -6.96
C ARG A 322 14.54 22.90 -5.46
N GLU A 323 13.81 22.00 -4.85
CA GLU A 323 13.94 21.69 -3.42
C GLU A 323 13.93 20.17 -3.17
N THR A 324 14.56 19.77 -2.08
CA THR A 324 14.39 18.43 -1.52
C THR A 324 13.27 18.46 -0.50
N ARG A 325 12.42 17.43 -0.52
CA ARG A 325 11.39 17.22 0.48
C ARG A 325 11.21 15.73 0.72
N LEU A 326 11.63 15.27 1.91
CA LEU A 326 11.51 13.90 2.37
C LEU A 326 10.70 13.84 3.65
N VAL A 327 9.72 12.95 3.71
CA VAL A 327 8.93 12.66 4.92
C VAL A 327 9.44 11.35 5.49
N PHE A 328 9.68 11.32 6.78
CA PHE A 328 10.10 10.16 7.56
C PHE A 328 9.01 9.79 8.55
N ILE A 329 8.71 8.51 8.64
CA ILE A 329 7.83 7.90 9.64
C ILE A 329 8.60 6.72 10.22
N GLY A 330 8.67 6.60 11.53
CA GLY A 330 9.38 5.51 12.16
C GLY A 330 9.20 5.43 13.64
N ARG A 331 9.92 4.49 14.25
CA ARG A 331 9.85 4.16 15.65
C ARG A 331 11.15 4.63 16.34
N GLU A 332 11.00 5.40 17.42
CA GLU A 332 12.14 5.93 18.16
C GLU A 332 13.15 6.72 17.29
N LEU A 333 12.66 7.42 16.24
CA LEU A 333 13.51 8.15 15.30
C LEU A 333 14.39 9.18 16.00
N ASP A 334 15.69 9.10 15.75
CA ASP A 334 16.61 10.20 16.07
C ASP A 334 16.60 11.26 14.94
N GLU A 335 15.57 12.12 14.96
CA GLU A 335 15.41 13.20 13.97
C GLU A 335 16.67 14.07 13.86
N ARG A 336 17.36 14.34 14.98
CA ARG A 336 18.56 15.19 14.94
C ARG A 336 19.70 14.53 14.19
N ARG A 337 19.90 13.24 14.39
CA ARG A 337 20.91 12.44 13.71
C ARG A 337 20.58 12.36 12.23
N LEU A 338 19.36 11.95 11.87
CA LEU A 338 18.93 11.83 10.47
C LEU A 338 19.07 13.16 9.71
N ARG A 339 18.66 14.28 10.31
CA ARG A 339 18.87 15.61 9.72
C ARG A 339 20.34 15.95 9.53
N ALA A 340 21.19 15.63 10.50
CA ALA A 340 22.62 15.91 10.40
C ALA A 340 23.28 15.07 9.29
N GLU A 341 22.95 13.79 9.17
CA GLU A 341 23.43 12.91 8.10
C GLU A 341 23.01 13.40 6.70
N LEU A 342 21.75 13.82 6.55
CA LEU A 342 21.24 14.40 5.30
C LEU A 342 21.92 15.74 4.99
N ASP A 343 22.15 16.59 5.98
CA ASP A 343 22.87 17.86 5.80
C ASP A 343 24.33 17.64 5.38
N GLU A 344 24.99 16.56 5.87
CA GLU A 344 26.33 16.16 5.46
C GLU A 344 26.35 15.63 4.00
N ALA A 345 25.25 15.11 3.51
CA ALA A 345 25.12 14.66 2.12
C ALA A 345 24.87 15.80 1.12
N LEU A 346 24.56 17.02 1.58
CA LEU A 346 24.39 18.19 0.70
C LEU A 346 25.73 18.65 0.11
N CYS A 347 25.67 19.27 -1.07
CA CYS A 347 26.84 19.95 -1.65
C CYS A 347 27.29 21.11 -0.78
N ALA A 348 28.60 21.34 -0.66
CA ALA A 348 29.15 22.56 -0.06
C ALA A 348 29.00 23.76 -1.01
N ASP A 349 28.91 24.98 -0.43
CA ASP A 349 28.70 26.22 -1.23
C ASP A 349 29.79 26.50 -2.28
N ASP A 350 31.00 25.96 -2.07
CA ASP A 350 32.17 26.12 -2.91
C ASP A 350 32.53 24.86 -3.73
N GLU A 351 31.67 23.83 -3.71
CA GLU A 351 31.87 22.58 -4.42
C GLU A 351 31.62 22.76 -5.93
N SER A 352 32.56 22.30 -6.74
CA SER A 352 32.43 22.37 -8.21
C SER A 352 31.25 21.54 -8.70
N PRO A 353 30.56 21.93 -9.79
CA PRO A 353 29.44 21.19 -10.30
C PRO A 353 29.84 19.74 -10.60
N VAL A 354 29.15 18.82 -9.96
CA VAL A 354 29.34 17.38 -10.11
C VAL A 354 28.64 16.92 -11.38
N THR A 355 29.30 16.09 -12.16
CA THR A 355 28.67 15.50 -13.35
C THR A 355 27.91 14.24 -12.93
N TYR A 356 26.59 14.27 -13.13
CA TYR A 356 25.75 13.08 -12.93
C TYR A 356 26.25 11.93 -13.82
N PRO A 357 26.41 10.69 -13.36
CA PRO A 357 25.31 9.77 -13.21
C PRO A 357 25.17 9.23 -11.78
N PHE A 358 23.94 9.28 -11.25
CA PHE A 358 23.59 8.53 -10.06
C PHE A 358 23.76 7.03 -10.41
N PRO A 359 24.55 6.25 -9.72
CA PRO A 359 24.56 4.81 -9.90
C PRO A 359 23.22 4.28 -9.39
N LEU A 360 22.35 3.90 -10.32
CA LEU A 360 21.12 3.16 -10.03
C LEU A 360 21.43 1.68 -10.02
#